data_135e96dc4b7ab880ce6d0353ef1855b1
#
_entry.id   135e96dc4b7ab880ce6d0353ef1855b1
#
_cell.length_a   1.000
_cell.length_b   1.000
_cell.length_c   1.000
_cell.angle_alpha   90.00
_cell.angle_beta   90.00
_cell.angle_gamma   90.00
#
_symmetry.space_group_name_H-M   'P 1'
#
loop_
_entity.id
_entity.type
_entity.pdbx_description
1 polymer ?
#
loop_
_entity_poly.entity_id
_entity_poly.type
_entity_poly.pdbx_seq_one_letter_code
_entity_poly.pdbx_strand_id
1 'polypeptide(L)'
;MNIIITLAGKSLRFFSEGYKKDKFLLPTYDNKIVLEHVVKMFSPDDKFHFIISKKQSQIKGLKKKISGLVKRNMIHVIEDHNKGPVYSVLKINDIDKNEPIIISYCDFFVKWDYKRFLRNSFNSDGNIPVFKGFHPSSYTGTLYAYIKLNKKNSFLSIREKKSFTKNPINEFASCGIYYFKTFEIFKFFGNKLMKKTKGEAYVSLIFNLMKKSKLNIDLF
;
A
#
# COMPACT_ATOMS: atom_id res chain seq x y z
N MET A 1 -14.16 -6.20 4.40
CA MET A 1 -12.69 -6.06 4.47
C MET A 1 -12.36 -4.68 5.02
N ASN A 2 -11.29 -4.52 5.81
CA ASN A 2 -10.75 -3.21 6.15
C ASN A 2 -9.70 -2.80 5.13
N ILE A 3 -9.92 -1.70 4.44
CA ILE A 3 -9.01 -1.15 3.43
C ILE A 3 -8.33 0.09 4.00
N ILE A 4 -7.02 0.03 4.19
CA ILE A 4 -6.23 1.13 4.74
C ILE A 4 -5.50 1.83 3.60
N ILE A 5 -5.84 3.11 3.35
CA ILE A 5 -5.20 3.91 2.30
C ILE A 5 -4.30 4.96 2.94
N THR A 6 -2.99 4.87 2.64
CA THR A 6 -1.98 5.75 3.23
C THR A 6 -1.83 7.03 2.40
N LEU A 7 -2.45 8.14 2.84
CA LEU A 7 -2.40 9.45 2.18
C LEU A 7 -1.34 10.39 2.78
N ALA A 8 -0.86 10.13 3.99
CA ALA A 8 0.03 11.01 4.76
C ALA A 8 1.43 11.23 4.16
N GLY A 9 1.72 10.67 2.98
CA GLY A 9 2.98 10.90 2.27
C GLY A 9 3.12 12.35 1.78
N LYS A 10 4.33 12.90 1.84
CA LYS A 10 4.62 14.33 1.54
C LYS A 10 4.54 14.72 0.07
N SER A 11 4.34 13.80 -0.86
CA SER A 11 4.28 14.05 -2.32
C SER A 11 5.46 14.87 -2.89
N LEU A 12 6.64 14.85 -2.26
CA LEU A 12 7.77 15.76 -2.55
C LEU A 12 8.20 15.73 -4.01
N ARG A 13 8.28 14.54 -4.63
CA ARG A 13 8.64 14.42 -6.06
C ARG A 13 7.65 15.12 -6.98
N PHE A 14 6.36 15.09 -6.64
CA PHE A 14 5.34 15.79 -7.43
C PHE A 14 5.45 17.30 -7.24
N PHE A 15 5.71 17.77 -6.03
CA PHE A 15 5.91 19.18 -5.78
C PHE A 15 7.19 19.72 -6.45
N SER A 16 8.29 18.94 -6.49
CA SER A 16 9.50 19.33 -7.21
C SER A 16 9.30 19.45 -8.73
N GLU A 17 8.35 18.68 -9.29
CA GLU A 17 7.93 18.78 -10.70
C GLU A 17 6.84 19.84 -10.96
N GLY A 18 6.58 20.72 -9.98
CA GLY A 18 5.68 21.87 -10.13
C GLY A 18 4.19 21.59 -9.85
N TYR A 19 3.82 20.38 -9.47
CA TYR A 19 2.44 20.11 -9.07
C TYR A 19 2.08 20.85 -7.78
N LYS A 20 0.86 21.41 -7.71
CA LYS A 20 0.38 22.21 -6.57
C LYS A 20 -0.49 21.42 -5.57
N LYS A 21 -0.79 20.16 -5.86
CA LYS A 21 -1.67 19.30 -5.06
C LYS A 21 -0.94 18.01 -4.69
N ASP A 22 -1.37 17.39 -3.59
CA ASP A 22 -0.94 16.04 -3.24
C ASP A 22 -1.26 15.06 -4.38
N LYS A 23 -0.37 14.08 -4.60
CA LYS A 23 -0.46 13.10 -5.70
C LYS A 23 -1.81 12.40 -5.81
N PHE A 24 -2.47 12.11 -4.69
CA PHE A 24 -3.78 11.45 -4.69
C PHE A 24 -4.95 12.36 -5.11
N LEU A 25 -4.72 13.68 -5.16
CA LEU A 25 -5.68 14.69 -5.61
C LEU A 25 -5.45 15.13 -7.06
N LEU A 26 -4.44 14.60 -7.73
CA LEU A 26 -4.15 14.95 -9.11
C LEU A 26 -5.26 14.42 -10.03
N PRO A 27 -5.68 15.21 -11.04
CA PRO A 27 -6.67 14.80 -12.00
C PRO A 27 -6.11 13.69 -12.93
N THR A 28 -6.97 12.80 -13.34
CA THR A 28 -6.71 11.77 -14.36
C THR A 28 -7.43 12.13 -15.67
N TYR A 29 -7.20 11.35 -16.70
CA TYR A 29 -7.73 11.57 -18.05
C TYR A 29 -9.26 11.63 -18.13
N ASP A 30 -9.98 11.04 -17.17
CA ASP A 30 -11.45 11.00 -17.09
C ASP A 30 -12.04 12.02 -16.11
N ASN A 31 -11.29 13.08 -15.81
CA ASN A 31 -11.65 14.16 -14.88
C ASN A 31 -11.89 13.73 -13.42
N LYS A 32 -11.52 12.50 -13.06
CA LYS A 32 -11.49 12.03 -11.67
C LYS A 32 -10.15 12.32 -11.04
N ILE A 33 -10.06 12.21 -9.72
CA ILE A 33 -8.77 12.25 -9.04
C ILE A 33 -8.22 10.83 -8.87
N VAL A 34 -6.90 10.71 -8.73
CA VAL A 34 -6.21 9.42 -8.53
C VAL A 34 -6.88 8.60 -7.41
N LEU A 35 -7.22 9.22 -6.29
CA LEU A 35 -7.85 8.53 -5.15
C LEU A 35 -9.21 7.89 -5.51
N GLU A 36 -9.98 8.46 -6.43
CA GLU A 36 -11.23 7.85 -6.91
C GLU A 36 -11.00 6.53 -7.63
N HIS A 37 -9.92 6.42 -8.40
CA HIS A 37 -9.53 5.14 -9.02
C HIS A 37 -9.03 4.14 -7.99
N VAL A 38 -8.27 4.61 -7.00
CA VAL A 38 -7.76 3.75 -5.92
C VAL A 38 -8.92 3.12 -5.12
N VAL A 39 -9.91 3.89 -4.70
CA VAL A 39 -11.04 3.34 -3.94
C VAL A 39 -11.90 2.38 -4.77
N LYS A 40 -12.01 2.61 -6.09
CA LYS A 40 -12.76 1.74 -7.01
C LYS A 40 -12.14 0.37 -7.25
N MET A 41 -10.90 0.15 -6.84
CA MET A 41 -10.27 -1.18 -6.88
C MET A 41 -10.92 -2.18 -5.93
N PHE A 42 -11.66 -1.72 -4.93
CA PHE A 42 -12.21 -2.50 -3.82
C PHE A 42 -13.74 -2.51 -3.86
N SER A 43 -14.36 -3.29 -2.97
CA SER A 43 -15.83 -3.31 -2.87
C SER A 43 -16.35 -2.02 -2.22
N PRO A 44 -17.49 -1.47 -2.68
CA PRO A 44 -18.15 -0.36 -2.01
C PRO A 44 -18.65 -0.70 -0.59
N ASP A 45 -18.75 -1.99 -0.26
CA ASP A 45 -19.17 -2.48 1.06
C ASP A 45 -18.00 -2.62 2.04
N ASP A 46 -16.77 -2.47 1.57
CA ASP A 46 -15.58 -2.49 2.43
C ASP A 46 -15.55 -1.27 3.37
N LYS A 47 -14.86 -1.40 4.49
CA LYS A 47 -14.63 -0.30 5.43
C LYS A 47 -13.29 0.35 5.12
N PHE A 48 -13.31 1.62 4.74
CA PHE A 48 -12.11 2.36 4.36
C PHE A 48 -11.54 3.15 5.53
N HIS A 49 -10.23 3.07 5.71
CA HIS A 49 -9.46 3.83 6.67
C HIS A 49 -8.46 4.71 5.92
N PHE A 50 -8.74 6.01 5.85
CA PHE A 50 -7.84 6.97 5.21
C PHE A 50 -6.91 7.59 6.25
N ILE A 51 -5.61 7.50 6.03
CA ILE A 51 -4.62 8.10 6.92
C ILE A 51 -4.09 9.38 6.29
N ILE A 52 -4.37 10.52 6.89
CA ILE A 52 -3.86 11.83 6.47
C ILE A 52 -2.95 12.43 7.54
N SER A 53 -2.04 13.31 7.12
CA SER A 53 -1.20 14.06 8.05
C SER A 53 -1.97 15.23 8.68
N LYS A 54 -1.47 15.75 9.79
CA LYS A 54 -2.02 16.93 10.47
C LYS A 54 -2.05 18.14 9.52
N LYS A 55 -0.98 18.35 8.76
CA LYS A 55 -0.93 19.39 7.72
C LYS A 55 -2.03 19.23 6.67
N GLN A 56 -2.24 18.01 6.16
CA GLN A 56 -3.30 17.72 5.19
C GLN A 56 -4.70 17.94 5.79
N SER A 57 -4.90 17.65 7.07
CA SER A 57 -6.19 17.83 7.74
C SER A 57 -6.66 19.29 7.81
N GLN A 58 -5.74 20.24 7.62
CA GLN A 58 -6.02 21.68 7.58
C GLN A 58 -6.43 22.17 6.19
N ILE A 59 -6.29 21.34 5.15
CA ILE A 59 -6.72 21.69 3.79
C ILE A 59 -8.25 21.78 3.76
N LYS A 60 -8.77 22.98 3.43
CA LYS A 60 -10.22 23.23 3.39
C LYS A 60 -10.92 22.23 2.47
N GLY A 61 -11.94 21.58 2.99
CA GLY A 61 -12.78 20.63 2.25
C GLY A 61 -12.17 19.24 2.01
N LEU A 62 -10.89 18.98 2.34
CA LEU A 62 -10.22 17.71 2.06
C LEU A 62 -10.93 16.53 2.74
N LYS A 63 -11.23 16.63 4.03
CA LYS A 63 -11.92 15.56 4.77
C LYS A 63 -13.29 15.25 4.15
N LYS A 64 -14.09 16.28 3.82
CA LYS A 64 -15.38 16.11 3.16
C LYS A 64 -15.25 15.44 1.79
N LYS A 65 -14.25 15.83 1.01
CA LYS A 65 -13.96 15.22 -0.29
C LYS A 65 -13.59 13.74 -0.16
N ILE A 66 -12.71 13.37 0.76
CA ILE A 66 -12.30 11.99 1.01
C ILE A 66 -13.48 11.15 1.50
N SER A 67 -14.23 11.63 2.51
CA SER A 67 -15.39 10.91 3.06
C SER A 67 -16.50 10.70 2.03
N GLY A 68 -16.66 11.61 1.07
CA GLY A 68 -17.65 11.49 0.01
C GLY A 68 -17.34 10.41 -1.04
N LEU A 69 -16.16 9.83 -1.04
CA LEU A 69 -15.76 8.82 -2.05
C LEU A 69 -16.38 7.44 -1.78
N VAL A 70 -16.64 7.10 -0.52
CA VAL A 70 -17.10 5.77 -0.11
C VAL A 70 -18.04 5.86 1.09
N LYS A 71 -19.04 4.94 1.17
CA LYS A 71 -20.08 4.99 2.20
C LYS A 71 -19.56 4.71 3.61
N ARG A 72 -18.66 3.73 3.77
CA ARG A 72 -18.15 3.28 5.06
C ARG A 72 -16.68 3.69 5.20
N ASN A 73 -16.44 4.79 5.88
CA ASN A 73 -15.05 5.28 6.03
C ASN A 73 -14.76 5.91 7.39
N MET A 74 -13.47 5.93 7.72
CA MET A 74 -12.88 6.65 8.84
C MET A 74 -11.65 7.40 8.35
N ILE A 75 -11.45 8.62 8.86
CA ILE A 75 -10.25 9.43 8.57
C ILE A 75 -9.41 9.51 9.84
N HIS A 76 -8.21 8.96 9.76
CA HIS A 76 -7.22 9.01 10.83
C HIS A 76 -6.25 10.16 10.56
N VAL A 77 -6.17 11.09 11.49
CA VAL A 77 -5.21 12.20 11.43
C VAL A 77 -4.01 11.83 12.29
N ILE A 78 -2.83 11.84 11.68
CA ILE A 78 -1.57 11.54 12.38
C ILE A 78 -0.61 12.73 12.31
N GLU A 79 0.33 12.83 13.24
CA GLU A 79 1.38 13.83 13.18
C GLU A 79 2.24 13.65 11.93
N ASP A 80 2.74 14.77 11.40
CA ASP A 80 3.62 14.76 10.23
C ASP A 80 4.92 14.01 10.55
N HIS A 81 5.36 13.14 9.65
CA HIS A 81 6.55 12.32 9.85
C HIS A 81 7.25 11.92 8.54
N ASN A 82 8.47 11.35 8.67
CA ASN A 82 9.30 10.81 7.58
C ASN A 82 9.59 9.31 7.80
N LYS A 83 8.75 8.60 8.57
CA LYS A 83 9.01 7.21 8.98
C LYS A 83 8.39 6.16 8.06
N GLY A 84 7.74 6.60 6.96
CA GLY A 84 7.13 5.72 5.96
C GLY A 84 5.74 5.18 6.32
N PRO A 85 5.11 4.43 5.38
CA PRO A 85 3.71 3.99 5.51
C PRO A 85 3.46 3.02 6.65
N VAL A 86 4.42 2.19 7.03
CA VAL A 86 4.27 1.28 8.19
C VAL A 86 4.01 2.07 9.47
N TYR A 87 4.74 3.14 9.70
CA TYR A 87 4.51 3.99 10.87
C TYR A 87 3.10 4.59 10.86
N SER A 88 2.64 5.07 9.71
CA SER A 88 1.29 5.62 9.57
C SER A 88 0.22 4.61 9.98
N VAL A 89 0.30 3.38 9.46
CA VAL A 89 -0.69 2.33 9.75
C VAL A 89 -0.64 1.86 11.21
N LEU A 90 0.54 1.84 11.83
CA LEU A 90 0.68 1.50 13.25
C LEU A 90 0.00 2.51 14.21
N LYS A 91 -0.40 3.69 13.72
CA LYS A 91 -1.15 4.70 14.49
C LYS A 91 -2.66 4.48 14.50
N ILE A 92 -3.18 3.54 13.71
CA ILE A 92 -4.59 3.16 13.73
C ILE A 92 -4.87 2.24 14.92
N ASN A 93 -5.95 2.51 15.65
CA ASN A 93 -6.40 1.68 16.77
C ASN A 93 -7.85 1.20 16.62
N ASP A 94 -8.57 1.65 15.59
CA ASP A 94 -10.02 1.41 15.40
C ASP A 94 -10.31 0.18 14.53
N ILE A 95 -9.34 -0.74 14.40
CA ILE A 95 -9.49 -2.03 13.72
C ILE A 95 -9.24 -3.13 14.74
N ASP A 96 -10.15 -4.11 14.83
CA ASP A 96 -9.93 -5.29 15.67
C ASP A 96 -8.66 -6.03 15.20
N LYS A 97 -7.87 -6.46 16.17
CA LYS A 97 -6.59 -7.13 15.92
C LYS A 97 -6.72 -8.42 15.09
N ASN A 98 -7.86 -9.09 15.19
CA ASN A 98 -8.12 -10.36 14.50
C ASN A 98 -8.72 -10.16 13.10
N GLU A 99 -9.16 -8.94 12.75
CA GLU A 99 -9.72 -8.68 11.43
C GLU A 99 -8.65 -8.60 10.34
N PRO A 100 -8.98 -9.12 9.14
CA PRO A 100 -8.10 -9.00 7.98
C PRO A 100 -8.06 -7.56 7.47
N ILE A 101 -6.90 -7.18 6.96
CA ILE A 101 -6.67 -5.85 6.39
C ILE A 101 -6.03 -5.92 5.01
N ILE A 102 -6.31 -4.92 4.19
CA ILE A 102 -5.55 -4.60 2.99
C ILE A 102 -4.99 -3.20 3.14
N ILE A 103 -3.68 -3.05 2.96
CA ILE A 103 -3.02 -1.74 2.89
C ILE A 103 -2.79 -1.42 1.43
N SER A 104 -3.27 -0.26 0.97
CA SER A 104 -3.07 0.25 -0.38
C SER A 104 -2.34 1.58 -0.37
N TYR A 105 -1.40 1.75 -1.28
CA TYR A 105 -0.84 3.05 -1.58
C TYR A 105 -1.84 3.85 -2.43
N CYS A 106 -1.69 5.17 -2.42
CA CYS A 106 -2.68 6.08 -2.97
C CYS A 106 -2.36 6.59 -4.38
N ASP A 107 -1.32 6.08 -5.00
CA ASP A 107 -0.77 6.56 -6.27
C ASP A 107 -0.62 5.47 -7.33
N PHE A 108 -1.20 4.32 -7.08
CA PHE A 108 -1.23 3.20 -8.00
C PHE A 108 -2.63 2.58 -8.03
N PHE A 109 -3.14 2.29 -9.20
CA PHE A 109 -4.41 1.57 -9.36
C PHE A 109 -4.32 0.57 -10.50
N VAL A 110 -5.04 -0.53 -10.36
CA VAL A 110 -5.07 -1.65 -11.31
C VAL A 110 -6.51 -2.08 -11.60
N LYS A 111 -6.73 -2.63 -12.78
CA LYS A 111 -7.95 -3.38 -13.09
C LYS A 111 -7.67 -4.85 -12.76
N TRP A 112 -8.41 -5.42 -11.80
CA TRP A 112 -8.19 -6.76 -11.29
C TRP A 112 -9.47 -7.45 -10.83
N ASP A 113 -9.41 -8.76 -10.61
CA ASP A 113 -10.49 -9.51 -9.98
C ASP A 113 -10.31 -9.51 -8.45
N TYR A 114 -10.85 -8.50 -7.81
CA TYR A 114 -10.79 -8.32 -6.36
C TYR A 114 -11.41 -9.49 -5.58
N LYS A 115 -12.54 -10.04 -6.06
CA LYS A 115 -13.21 -11.19 -5.43
C LYS A 115 -12.35 -12.44 -5.47
N ARG A 116 -11.69 -12.70 -6.60
CA ARG A 116 -10.73 -13.80 -6.75
C ARG A 116 -9.52 -13.61 -5.84
N PHE A 117 -9.00 -12.38 -5.77
CA PHE A 117 -7.91 -12.06 -4.85
C PHE A 117 -8.28 -12.39 -3.40
N LEU A 118 -9.46 -12.00 -2.91
CA LEU A 118 -9.92 -12.31 -1.55
C LEU A 118 -10.01 -13.82 -1.31
N ARG A 119 -10.59 -14.57 -2.27
CA ARG A 119 -10.66 -16.05 -2.16
C ARG A 119 -9.26 -16.68 -2.04
N ASN A 120 -8.32 -16.22 -2.86
CA ASN A 120 -6.94 -16.74 -2.83
C ASN A 120 -6.20 -16.35 -1.54
N SER A 121 -6.54 -15.21 -0.95
CA SER A 121 -5.89 -14.72 0.27
C SER A 121 -6.35 -15.42 1.54
N PHE A 122 -7.51 -16.10 1.52
CA PHE A 122 -8.14 -16.69 2.72
C PHE A 122 -7.23 -17.66 3.48
N ASN A 123 -6.44 -18.47 2.76
CA ASN A 123 -5.55 -19.49 3.33
C ASN A 123 -4.11 -19.01 3.54
N SER A 124 -3.81 -17.73 3.26
CA SER A 124 -2.47 -17.17 3.43
C SER A 124 -2.41 -16.20 4.61
N ASP A 125 -1.24 -16.10 5.24
CA ASP A 125 -1.00 -15.10 6.28
C ASP A 125 -0.77 -13.70 5.69
N GLY A 126 -0.33 -13.67 4.43
CA GLY A 126 -0.19 -12.44 3.64
C GLY A 126 -0.23 -12.72 2.15
N ASN A 127 -0.72 -11.75 1.36
CA ASN A 127 -0.78 -11.85 -0.09
C ASN A 127 -0.43 -10.52 -0.74
N ILE A 128 0.30 -10.58 -1.86
CA ILE A 128 0.79 -9.41 -2.59
C ILE A 128 0.32 -9.52 -4.05
N PRO A 129 -0.58 -8.64 -4.52
CA PRO A 129 -0.84 -8.49 -5.95
C PRO A 129 0.41 -8.01 -6.68
N VAL A 130 0.75 -8.70 -7.76
CA VAL A 130 1.97 -8.43 -8.52
C VAL A 130 1.68 -8.28 -10.00
N PHE A 131 2.54 -7.55 -10.68
CA PHE A 131 2.58 -7.49 -12.14
C PHE A 131 3.98 -7.81 -12.65
N LYS A 132 4.07 -8.15 -13.91
CA LYS A 132 5.32 -8.34 -14.64
C LYS A 132 5.20 -7.66 -16.00
N GLY A 133 6.27 -7.05 -16.46
CA GLY A 133 6.27 -6.39 -17.76
C GLY A 133 6.54 -4.89 -17.65
N PHE A 134 6.31 -4.23 -18.79
CA PHE A 134 6.56 -2.81 -18.95
C PHE A 134 5.58 -1.95 -18.13
N HIS A 135 6.11 -0.97 -17.44
CA HIS A 135 5.38 0.16 -16.90
C HIS A 135 6.17 1.45 -17.15
N PRO A 136 5.53 2.60 -17.46
CA PRO A 136 6.24 3.84 -17.77
C PRO A 136 7.30 4.25 -16.74
N SER A 137 7.05 4.04 -15.45
CA SER A 137 8.02 4.29 -14.38
C SER A 137 9.28 3.43 -14.45
N SER A 138 9.30 2.37 -15.26
CA SER A 138 10.48 1.52 -15.45
C SER A 138 11.59 2.21 -16.25
N TYR A 139 11.27 3.27 -16.99
CA TYR A 139 12.28 4.10 -17.68
C TYR A 139 13.13 4.93 -16.71
N THR A 140 12.57 5.34 -15.59
CA THR A 140 13.23 6.23 -14.63
C THR A 140 13.98 5.50 -13.53
N GLY A 141 14.02 4.15 -13.59
CA GLY A 141 14.71 3.32 -12.62
C GLY A 141 13.81 2.31 -11.91
N THR A 142 14.25 1.87 -10.74
CA THR A 142 13.57 0.85 -9.93
C THR A 142 12.68 1.50 -8.86
N LEU A 143 11.43 1.84 -9.20
CA LEU A 143 10.52 2.56 -8.30
C LEU A 143 9.57 1.66 -7.50
N TYR A 144 9.56 0.35 -7.80
CA TYR A 144 8.64 -0.63 -7.19
C TYR A 144 9.32 -1.48 -6.11
N ALA A 145 8.52 -2.26 -5.42
CA ALA A 145 8.99 -3.36 -4.60
C ALA A 145 9.07 -4.63 -5.48
N TYR A 146 10.28 -5.10 -5.74
CA TYR A 146 10.55 -6.25 -6.60
C TYR A 146 10.61 -7.54 -5.81
N ILE A 147 10.06 -8.63 -6.38
CA ILE A 147 9.88 -9.90 -5.70
C ILE A 147 10.76 -10.97 -6.34
N LYS A 148 11.49 -11.70 -5.51
CA LYS A 148 12.24 -12.90 -5.88
C LYS A 148 11.44 -14.13 -5.48
N LEU A 149 11.30 -15.08 -6.41
CA LEU A 149 10.71 -16.38 -6.17
C LEU A 149 11.78 -17.45 -5.93
N ASN A 150 11.40 -18.52 -5.26
CA ASN A 150 12.21 -19.74 -5.17
C ASN A 150 11.97 -20.65 -6.40
N LYS A 151 12.66 -21.79 -6.44
CA LYS A 151 12.55 -22.79 -7.53
C LYS A 151 11.13 -23.39 -7.69
N LYS A 152 10.27 -23.26 -6.67
CA LYS A 152 8.87 -23.72 -6.66
C LYS A 152 7.87 -22.59 -6.96
N ASN A 153 8.33 -21.47 -7.52
CA ASN A 153 7.54 -20.27 -7.79
C ASN A 153 6.82 -19.66 -6.56
N SER A 154 7.33 -19.91 -5.35
CA SER A 154 6.80 -19.33 -4.13
C SER A 154 7.62 -18.10 -3.71
N PHE A 155 7.01 -17.21 -2.95
CA PHE A 155 7.66 -16.02 -2.41
C PHE A 155 8.95 -16.38 -1.64
N LEU A 156 10.06 -15.77 -2.04
CA LEU A 156 11.34 -15.92 -1.36
C LEU A 156 11.74 -14.64 -0.61
N SER A 157 11.73 -13.50 -1.30
CA SER A 157 12.08 -12.21 -0.72
C SER A 157 11.57 -11.04 -1.57
N ILE A 158 11.52 -9.84 -0.98
CA ILE A 158 11.14 -8.61 -1.65
C ILE A 158 12.16 -7.51 -1.34
N ARG A 159 12.45 -6.65 -2.32
CA ARG A 159 13.32 -5.48 -2.18
C ARG A 159 12.57 -4.22 -2.59
N GLU A 160 12.59 -3.23 -1.74
CA GLU A 160 11.99 -1.92 -2.04
C GLU A 160 12.94 -1.08 -2.90
N LYS A 161 12.44 -0.57 -4.02
CA LYS A 161 13.17 0.31 -4.96
C LYS A 161 14.52 -0.26 -5.43
N LYS A 162 14.65 -1.58 -5.47
CA LYS A 162 15.87 -2.26 -5.90
C LYS A 162 15.54 -3.60 -6.54
N SER A 163 15.81 -3.74 -7.84
CA SER A 163 15.61 -5.00 -8.55
C SER A 163 16.66 -6.06 -8.14
N PHE A 164 16.37 -7.31 -8.43
CA PHE A 164 17.27 -8.44 -8.22
C PHE A 164 18.19 -8.66 -9.42
N THR A 165 17.78 -8.20 -10.61
CA THR A 165 18.51 -8.37 -11.88
C THR A 165 18.75 -7.02 -12.55
N LYS A 166 19.51 -7.02 -13.64
CA LYS A 166 19.73 -5.85 -14.49
C LYS A 166 18.49 -5.49 -15.34
N ASN A 167 17.52 -6.39 -15.44
CA ASN A 167 16.31 -6.20 -16.24
C ASN A 167 15.05 -6.28 -15.37
N PRO A 168 14.65 -5.20 -14.68
CA PRO A 168 13.52 -5.17 -13.75
C PRO A 168 12.16 -5.44 -14.41
N ILE A 169 12.02 -5.24 -15.74
CA ILE A 169 10.79 -5.53 -16.49
C ILE A 169 10.44 -7.02 -16.43
N ASN A 170 11.43 -7.88 -16.30
CA ASN A 170 11.26 -9.32 -16.21
C ASN A 170 11.04 -9.84 -14.80
N GLU A 171 11.03 -8.96 -13.81
CA GLU A 171 10.76 -9.33 -12.41
C GLU A 171 9.30 -9.07 -12.03
N PHE A 172 8.80 -9.83 -11.07
CA PHE A 172 7.52 -9.49 -10.43
C PHE A 172 7.69 -8.25 -9.56
N ALA A 173 6.78 -7.30 -9.72
CA ALA A 173 6.73 -6.08 -8.94
C ALA A 173 5.38 -5.95 -8.23
N SER A 174 5.38 -5.42 -7.00
CA SER A 174 4.17 -5.19 -6.24
C SER A 174 3.35 -4.04 -6.82
N CYS A 175 2.03 -4.22 -6.86
CA CYS A 175 1.05 -3.17 -7.18
C CYS A 175 0.84 -2.15 -6.05
N GLY A 176 1.64 -2.16 -4.99
CA GLY A 176 1.44 -1.27 -3.84
C GLY A 176 0.23 -1.64 -2.98
N ILE A 177 -0.27 -2.86 -3.10
CA ILE A 177 -1.40 -3.43 -2.36
C ILE A 177 -0.88 -4.63 -1.56
N TYR A 178 -1.26 -4.72 -0.30
CA TYR A 178 -0.72 -5.72 0.63
C TYR A 178 -1.82 -6.23 1.56
N TYR A 179 -2.13 -7.52 1.49
CA TYR A 179 -3.05 -8.20 2.37
C TYR A 179 -2.33 -8.80 3.57
N PHE A 180 -2.93 -8.69 4.74
CA PHE A 180 -2.55 -9.40 5.96
C PHE A 180 -3.79 -10.08 6.54
N LYS A 181 -3.65 -11.35 6.90
CA LYS A 181 -4.72 -12.18 7.47
C LYS A 181 -5.34 -11.56 8.72
N THR A 182 -4.53 -10.89 9.54
CA THR A 182 -5.01 -10.14 10.69
C THR A 182 -4.23 -8.83 10.86
N PHE A 183 -4.88 -7.84 11.45
CA PHE A 183 -4.20 -6.60 11.82
C PHE A 183 -3.08 -6.83 12.84
N GLU A 184 -3.22 -7.85 13.70
CA GLU A 184 -2.19 -8.24 14.66
C GLU A 184 -0.89 -8.68 13.97
N ILE A 185 -0.97 -9.51 12.92
CA ILE A 185 0.20 -9.91 12.11
C ILE A 185 0.91 -8.65 11.59
N PHE A 186 0.17 -7.71 11.01
CA PHE A 186 0.76 -6.46 10.54
C PHE A 186 1.42 -5.69 11.70
N LYS A 187 0.72 -5.49 12.83
CA LYS A 187 1.25 -4.72 13.99
C LYS A 187 2.52 -5.37 14.54
N PHE A 188 2.54 -6.68 14.70
CA PHE A 188 3.71 -7.42 15.22
C PHE A 188 4.94 -7.23 14.33
N PHE A 189 4.82 -7.53 13.04
CA PHE A 189 5.96 -7.41 12.12
C PHE A 189 6.28 -5.97 11.75
N GLY A 190 5.30 -5.09 11.71
CA GLY A 190 5.47 -3.65 11.52
C GLY A 190 6.31 -3.03 12.63
N ASN A 191 5.99 -3.31 13.90
CA ASN A 191 6.80 -2.85 15.05
C ASN A 191 8.23 -3.43 14.99
N LYS A 192 8.38 -4.71 14.61
CA LYS A 192 9.70 -5.35 14.45
C LYS A 192 10.52 -4.70 13.32
N LEU A 193 9.86 -4.29 12.22
CA LEU A 193 10.51 -3.57 11.11
C LEU A 193 10.93 -2.17 11.56
N MET A 194 10.04 -1.42 12.24
CA MET A 194 10.33 -0.06 12.73
C MET A 194 11.57 -0.01 13.62
N LYS A 195 11.76 -1.00 14.51
CA LYS A 195 12.95 -1.09 15.37
C LYS A 195 14.26 -1.27 14.60
N LYS A 196 14.20 -1.81 13.37
CA LYS A 196 15.38 -2.10 12.52
C LYS A 196 15.62 -1.06 11.44
N THR A 197 14.67 -0.18 11.18
CA THR A 197 14.72 0.77 10.07
C THR A 197 15.07 2.16 10.58
N LYS A 198 16.15 2.76 10.06
CA LYS A 198 16.56 4.14 10.39
C LYS A 198 15.86 5.22 9.56
N GLY A 199 15.10 4.86 8.53
CA GLY A 199 14.40 5.76 7.60
C GLY A 199 12.96 5.36 7.38
N GLU A 200 12.50 5.45 6.14
CA GLU A 200 11.14 5.04 5.75
C GLU A 200 10.96 3.53 5.83
N ALA A 201 10.01 3.08 6.63
CA ALA A 201 9.59 1.67 6.68
C ALA A 201 8.45 1.42 5.69
N TYR A 202 8.72 0.63 4.65
CA TYR A 202 7.77 0.25 3.61
C TYR A 202 7.04 -1.04 3.97
N VAL A 203 5.75 -1.12 3.62
CA VAL A 203 4.90 -2.28 3.93
C VAL A 203 5.42 -3.56 3.28
N SER A 204 5.96 -3.47 2.07
CA SER A 204 6.60 -4.57 1.35
C SER A 204 7.64 -5.33 2.19
N LEU A 205 8.46 -4.62 2.95
CA LEU A 205 9.57 -5.20 3.71
C LEU A 205 9.10 -6.04 4.91
N ILE A 206 7.86 -5.89 5.36
CA ILE A 206 7.25 -6.73 6.40
C ILE A 206 7.23 -8.20 5.96
N PHE A 207 6.97 -8.48 4.69
CA PHE A 207 6.87 -9.82 4.14
C PHE A 207 8.18 -10.62 4.25
N ASN A 208 9.33 -9.95 4.23
CA ASN A 208 10.62 -10.61 4.51
C ASN A 208 10.69 -11.12 5.96
N LEU A 209 10.15 -10.38 6.92
CA LEU A 209 10.12 -10.79 8.33
C LEU A 209 9.10 -11.92 8.53
N MET A 210 7.94 -11.84 7.91
CA MET A 210 6.92 -12.90 7.90
C MET A 210 7.50 -14.19 7.33
N LYS A 211 8.22 -14.13 6.19
CA LYS A 211 8.85 -15.30 5.56
C LYS A 211 9.91 -15.95 6.47
N LYS A 212 10.74 -15.14 7.14
CA LYS A 212 11.71 -15.65 8.13
C LYS A 212 11.04 -16.35 9.31
N SER A 213 9.81 -15.97 9.64
CA SER A 213 8.98 -16.60 10.68
C SER A 213 8.13 -17.75 10.13
N LYS A 214 8.39 -18.23 8.91
CA LYS A 214 7.71 -19.36 8.23
C LYS A 214 6.22 -19.16 7.96
N LEU A 215 5.74 -17.92 7.95
CA LEU A 215 4.37 -17.61 7.56
C LEU A 215 4.16 -17.85 6.05
N ASN A 216 2.91 -18.21 5.70
CA ASN A 216 2.52 -18.45 4.31
C ASN A 216 2.25 -17.12 3.60
N ILE A 217 3.00 -16.87 2.51
CA ILE A 217 2.88 -15.66 1.70
C ILE A 217 2.57 -16.08 0.28
N ASP A 218 1.43 -15.63 -0.23
CA ASP A 218 1.00 -15.86 -1.59
C ASP A 218 1.22 -14.61 -2.46
N LEU A 219 1.20 -14.83 -3.77
CA LEU A 219 1.22 -13.81 -4.81
C LEU A 219 -0.02 -13.97 -5.69
N PHE A 220 -0.58 -12.86 -6.13
CA PHE A 220 -1.76 -12.84 -6.99
C PHE A 220 -1.50 -12.09 -8.28
#